data_94763859f5a634e66751e601f023c190
#
_entry.id   94763859f5a634e66751e601f023c190
#
_cell.length_a   1.000
_cell.length_b   1.000
_cell.length_c   1.000
_cell.angle_alpha   90.00
_cell.angle_beta   90.00
_cell.angle_gamma   90.00
#
_symmetry.space_group_name_H-M   'P 1'
#
loop_
_entity.id
_entity.type
_entity.pdbx_description
1 polymer ?
#
loop_
_entity_poly.entity_id
_entity_poly.type
_entity_poly.pdbx_seq_one_letter_code
_entity_poly.pdbx_strand_id
1 'polypeptide(L)'
;METILEWHSPEHHFDKKSKDWYWILGVFALGASILAFYFDNFLFGVFILIASLTIGILSYKETKITPVKITYKGIIFGKQLYPWLSYRSFWIEDEHTHGFRILMHPLNSYLPLTIIPINEEVDLNDVRDILLEFLEEEFLEESFVHKWFDKILAR
;
A
#
# COMPACT_ATOMS: atom_id res chain seq x y z
N MET A 1 3.60 -23.46 13.52
CA MET A 1 2.68 -23.55 12.36
C MET A 1 3.50 -23.97 11.16
N GLU A 2 3.05 -24.96 10.46
CA GLU A 2 3.71 -25.40 9.24
C GLU A 2 3.43 -24.38 8.12
N THR A 3 4.49 -23.84 7.56
CA THR A 3 4.42 -22.83 6.48
C THR A 3 4.46 -23.59 5.14
N ILE A 4 3.51 -23.32 4.26
CA ILE A 4 3.42 -23.91 2.93
C ILE A 4 4.27 -23.09 1.95
N LEU A 5 4.14 -21.77 2.00
CA LEU A 5 4.86 -20.83 1.14
C LEU A 5 5.17 -19.56 1.94
N GLU A 6 6.35 -18.99 1.72
CA GLU A 6 6.78 -17.76 2.37
C GLU A 6 7.48 -16.83 1.38
N TRP A 7 7.16 -15.54 1.44
CA TRP A 7 7.88 -14.50 0.71
C TRP A 7 7.93 -13.21 1.50
N HIS A 8 8.74 -12.28 1.05
CA HIS A 8 8.85 -10.95 1.64
C HIS A 8 8.29 -9.94 0.66
N SER A 9 7.34 -9.14 1.12
CA SER A 9 6.71 -8.13 0.29
C SER A 9 6.71 -6.78 0.98
N PRO A 10 6.85 -5.68 0.23
CA PRO A 10 6.66 -4.35 0.79
C PRO A 10 5.22 -4.17 1.24
N GLU A 11 5.02 -3.66 2.45
CA GLU A 11 3.71 -3.46 3.09
C GLU A 11 2.80 -2.51 2.30
N HIS A 12 3.39 -1.60 1.54
CA HIS A 12 2.73 -0.73 0.56
C HIS A 12 3.67 -0.44 -0.60
N HIS A 13 3.16 -0.52 -1.81
CA HIS A 13 3.80 0.09 -2.97
C HIS A 13 3.65 1.62 -2.90
N PHE A 14 4.30 2.25 -1.93
CA PHE A 14 4.59 3.67 -2.09
C PHE A 14 5.74 3.76 -3.08
N ASP A 15 5.45 4.27 -4.27
CA ASP A 15 6.50 4.69 -5.18
C ASP A 15 7.47 5.57 -4.39
N LYS A 16 8.72 5.10 -4.25
CA LYS A 16 9.79 5.88 -3.64
C LYS A 16 9.84 7.20 -4.39
N LYS A 17 9.33 8.27 -3.78
CA LYS A 17 9.39 9.58 -4.42
C LYS A 17 10.84 9.87 -4.75
N SER A 18 11.10 10.29 -6.00
CA SER A 18 12.43 10.57 -6.50
C SER A 18 13.10 11.64 -5.62
N LYS A 19 14.43 11.63 -5.55
CA LYS A 19 15.18 12.70 -4.88
C LYS A 19 14.81 14.08 -5.43
N ASP A 20 14.49 14.16 -6.71
CA ASP A 20 14.08 15.39 -7.38
C ASP A 20 12.78 15.95 -6.83
N TRP A 21 11.85 15.10 -6.40
CA TRP A 21 10.61 15.53 -5.79
C TRP A 21 10.84 16.33 -4.50
N TYR A 22 11.80 15.90 -3.65
CA TYR A 22 12.15 16.63 -2.42
C TYR A 22 12.80 17.97 -2.72
N TRP A 23 13.61 18.04 -3.76
CA TRP A 23 14.20 19.30 -4.24
C TRP A 23 13.14 20.27 -4.75
N ILE A 24 12.18 19.79 -5.55
CA ILE A 24 11.06 20.59 -6.06
C ILE A 24 10.21 21.11 -4.89
N LEU A 25 9.87 20.26 -3.93
CA LEU A 25 9.13 20.64 -2.73
C LEU A 25 9.87 21.72 -1.93
N GLY A 26 11.18 21.54 -1.71
CA GLY A 26 12.02 22.48 -0.96
C GLY A 26 12.13 23.84 -1.64
N VAL A 27 12.42 23.87 -2.93
CA VAL A 27 12.53 25.12 -3.71
C VAL A 27 11.20 25.84 -3.76
N PHE A 28 10.10 25.12 -3.98
CA PHE A 28 8.75 25.71 -4.01
C PHE A 28 8.35 26.29 -2.65
N ALA A 29 8.62 25.56 -1.56
CA ALA A 29 8.31 26.02 -0.21
C ALA A 29 9.12 27.25 0.19
N LEU A 30 10.42 27.30 -0.14
CA LEU A 30 11.25 28.47 0.10
C LEU A 30 10.79 29.68 -0.69
N GLY A 31 10.49 29.51 -1.98
CA GLY A 31 9.99 30.60 -2.83
C GLY A 31 8.65 31.17 -2.32
N ALA A 32 7.71 30.29 -2.00
CA ALA A 32 6.41 30.70 -1.46
C ALA A 32 6.53 31.37 -0.08
N SER A 33 7.42 30.89 0.78
CA SER A 33 7.68 31.48 2.09
C SER A 33 8.30 32.87 1.99
N ILE A 34 9.28 33.07 1.10
CA ILE A 34 9.90 34.39 0.84
C ILE A 34 8.86 35.36 0.33
N LEU A 35 7.98 34.91 -0.58
CA LEU A 35 6.89 35.74 -1.10
C LEU A 35 5.91 36.14 0.00
N ALA A 36 5.57 35.24 0.90
CA ALA A 36 4.70 35.52 2.07
C ALA A 36 5.33 36.56 3.00
N PHE A 37 6.64 36.47 3.25
CA PHE A 37 7.37 37.45 4.05
C PHE A 37 7.43 38.84 3.37
N TYR A 38 7.56 38.87 2.06
CA TYR A 38 7.55 40.11 1.30
C TYR A 38 6.20 40.86 1.39
N PHE A 39 5.10 40.10 1.52
CA PHE A 39 3.76 40.66 1.74
C PHE A 39 3.40 40.87 3.21
N ASP A 40 4.38 40.98 4.10
CA ASP A 40 4.22 41.14 5.56
C ASP A 40 3.38 40.04 6.23
N ASN A 41 3.22 38.90 5.59
CA ASN A 41 2.47 37.78 6.14
C ASN A 41 3.42 36.72 6.76
N PHE A 42 4.06 37.12 7.86
CA PHE A 42 5.08 36.32 8.54
C PHE A 42 4.53 34.94 8.99
N LEU A 43 3.33 34.93 9.56
CA LEU A 43 2.72 33.70 10.08
C LEU A 43 2.47 32.66 8.97
N PHE A 44 2.01 33.12 7.82
CA PHE A 44 1.78 32.26 6.66
C PHE A 44 3.08 31.73 6.08
N GLY A 45 4.14 32.53 6.03
CA GLY A 45 5.46 32.07 5.60
C GLY A 45 6.02 30.97 6.48
N VAL A 46 5.93 31.11 7.80
CA VAL A 46 6.32 30.08 8.77
C VAL A 46 5.46 28.83 8.62
N PHE A 47 4.16 28.99 8.41
CA PHE A 47 3.25 27.86 8.19
C PHE A 47 3.65 27.02 6.96
N ILE A 48 3.99 27.67 5.83
CA ILE A 48 4.46 26.98 4.61
C ILE A 48 5.70 26.15 4.89
N LEU A 49 6.66 26.69 5.63
CA LEU A 49 7.90 25.97 5.97
C LEU A 49 7.61 24.73 6.84
N ILE A 50 6.78 24.87 7.86
CA ILE A 50 6.42 23.76 8.75
C ILE A 50 5.63 22.70 7.98
N ALA A 51 4.65 23.10 7.14
CA ALA A 51 3.86 22.20 6.34
C ALA A 51 4.72 21.41 5.34
N SER A 52 5.65 22.07 4.65
CA SER A 52 6.55 21.42 3.69
C SER A 52 7.51 20.45 4.37
N LEU A 53 8.04 20.82 5.54
CA LEU A 53 8.90 19.93 6.33
C LEU A 53 8.13 18.67 6.78
N THR A 54 6.90 18.86 7.26
CA THR A 54 6.03 17.76 7.68
C THR A 54 5.74 16.80 6.52
N ILE A 55 5.40 17.33 5.34
CA ILE A 55 5.19 16.53 4.13
C ILE A 55 6.47 15.79 3.74
N GLY A 56 7.63 16.44 3.81
CA GLY A 56 8.92 15.83 3.52
C GLY A 56 9.22 14.64 4.44
N ILE A 57 9.03 14.81 5.75
CA ILE A 57 9.24 13.75 6.75
C ILE A 57 8.26 12.58 6.55
N LEU A 58 6.97 12.86 6.34
CA LEU A 58 5.97 11.81 6.10
C LEU A 58 6.24 11.04 4.80
N SER A 59 6.79 11.71 3.79
CA SER A 59 7.14 11.08 2.51
C SER A 59 8.41 10.23 2.58
N TYR A 60 9.23 10.40 3.61
CA TYR A 60 10.49 9.66 3.80
C TYR A 60 10.27 8.29 4.48
N LYS A 61 9.03 7.89 4.78
CA LYS A 61 8.79 6.59 5.38
C LYS A 61 9.38 5.48 4.52
N GLU A 62 10.32 4.75 5.08
CA GLU A 62 10.87 3.54 4.46
C GLU A 62 9.75 2.50 4.32
N THR A 63 9.68 1.89 3.13
CA THR A 63 8.79 0.77 2.88
C THR A 63 9.25 -0.40 3.75
N LYS A 64 8.48 -0.76 4.76
CA LYS A 64 8.78 -1.94 5.58
C LYS A 64 8.57 -3.17 4.73
N ILE A 65 9.61 -4.00 4.66
CA ILE A 65 9.52 -5.34 4.08
C ILE A 65 8.88 -6.23 5.14
N THR A 66 7.74 -6.79 4.82
CA THR A 66 6.95 -7.62 5.74
C THR A 66 6.89 -9.05 5.22
N PRO A 67 7.19 -10.05 6.04
CA PRO A 67 7.07 -11.45 5.64
C PRO A 67 5.60 -11.83 5.47
N VAL A 68 5.30 -12.51 4.38
CA VAL A 68 4.00 -13.13 4.11
C VAL A 68 4.19 -14.64 4.12
N LYS A 69 3.34 -15.35 4.87
CA LYS A 69 3.38 -16.79 4.99
C LYS A 69 2.01 -17.39 4.75
N ILE A 70 1.92 -18.35 3.84
CA ILE A 70 0.72 -19.16 3.68
C ILE A 70 0.85 -20.39 4.57
N THR A 71 -0.17 -20.64 5.40
CA THR A 71 -0.24 -21.77 6.32
C THR A 71 -1.59 -22.46 6.17
N TYR A 72 -1.73 -23.68 6.71
CA TYR A 72 -3.02 -24.41 6.72
C TYR A 72 -4.14 -23.69 7.48
N LYS A 73 -3.82 -22.72 8.33
CA LYS A 73 -4.82 -21.94 9.11
C LYS A 73 -5.20 -20.63 8.46
N GLY A 74 -4.41 -20.11 7.57
CA GLY A 74 -4.62 -18.81 6.93
C GLY A 74 -3.33 -18.19 6.42
N ILE A 75 -3.43 -16.95 5.98
CA ILE A 75 -2.27 -16.15 5.56
C ILE A 75 -1.81 -15.32 6.76
N ILE A 76 -0.51 -15.34 7.02
CA ILE A 76 0.13 -14.46 8.01
C ILE A 76 0.83 -13.34 7.25
N PHE A 77 0.42 -12.10 7.48
CA PHE A 77 1.07 -10.91 6.97
C PHE A 77 1.67 -10.12 8.12
N GLY A 78 2.98 -10.15 8.22
CA GLY A 78 3.71 -9.61 9.36
C GLY A 78 3.40 -10.33 10.67
N LYS A 79 2.63 -9.69 11.52
CA LYS A 79 2.20 -10.25 12.82
C LYS A 79 0.73 -10.66 12.85
N GLN A 80 -0.02 -10.38 11.80
CA GLN A 80 -1.46 -10.61 11.73
C GLN A 80 -1.79 -11.88 10.96
N LEU A 81 -2.62 -12.72 11.55
CA LEU A 81 -3.17 -13.92 10.92
C LEU A 81 -4.52 -13.58 10.29
N TYR A 82 -4.69 -13.95 9.04
CA TYR A 82 -5.93 -13.90 8.27
C TYR A 82 -6.44 -15.33 8.05
N PRO A 83 -7.33 -15.85 8.93
CA PRO A 83 -7.75 -17.23 8.87
C PRO A 83 -8.69 -17.49 7.69
N TRP A 84 -8.53 -18.63 7.00
CA TRP A 84 -9.36 -19.02 5.85
C TRP A 84 -10.85 -18.97 6.15
N LEU A 85 -11.26 -19.36 7.34
CA LEU A 85 -12.66 -19.35 7.78
C LEU A 85 -13.32 -17.96 7.82
N SER A 86 -12.54 -16.90 7.75
CA SER A 86 -13.06 -15.52 7.75
C SER A 86 -13.27 -14.97 6.33
N TYR A 87 -12.89 -15.74 5.31
CA TYR A 87 -12.95 -15.31 3.92
C TYR A 87 -13.81 -16.26 3.10
N ARG A 88 -14.46 -15.71 2.08
CA ARG A 88 -15.34 -16.41 1.17
C ARG A 88 -14.62 -16.81 -0.12
N SER A 89 -13.90 -15.88 -0.70
CA SER A 89 -13.26 -16.01 -2.00
C SER A 89 -11.99 -15.17 -2.09
N PHE A 90 -11.18 -15.44 -3.10
CA PHE A 90 -10.00 -14.66 -3.40
C PHE A 90 -9.91 -14.33 -4.89
N TRP A 91 -9.09 -13.35 -5.22
CA TRP A 91 -8.69 -12.98 -6.56
C TRP A 91 -7.22 -12.58 -6.59
N ILE A 92 -6.49 -12.99 -7.61
CA ILE A 92 -5.13 -12.51 -7.84
C ILE A 92 -5.21 -11.44 -8.91
N GLU A 93 -4.91 -10.21 -8.52
CA GLU A 93 -4.89 -9.05 -9.39
C GLU A 93 -3.48 -8.80 -9.90
N ASP A 94 -3.36 -8.69 -11.24
CA ASP A 94 -2.18 -8.23 -11.94
C ASP A 94 -2.42 -6.79 -12.37
N GLU A 95 -2.01 -5.84 -11.57
CA GLU A 95 -2.09 -4.43 -11.92
C GLU A 95 -0.70 -3.91 -12.28
N HIS A 96 -0.53 -3.53 -13.53
CA HIS A 96 0.75 -3.01 -14.06
C HIS A 96 1.36 -1.87 -13.25
N THR A 97 0.55 -1.18 -12.46
CA THR A 97 0.97 -0.04 -11.64
C THR A 97 1.44 -0.44 -10.24
N HIS A 98 0.89 -1.51 -9.67
CA HIS A 98 1.09 -1.89 -8.25
C HIS A 98 1.64 -3.30 -8.04
N GLY A 99 1.97 -4.02 -9.13
CA GLY A 99 2.42 -5.40 -9.07
C GLY A 99 1.29 -6.40 -8.75
N PHE A 100 1.68 -7.60 -8.36
CA PHE A 100 0.72 -8.67 -8.07
C PHE A 100 0.18 -8.58 -6.65
N ARG A 101 -1.13 -8.77 -6.50
CA ARG A 101 -1.81 -8.69 -5.19
C ARG A 101 -2.85 -9.79 -5.05
N ILE A 102 -2.98 -10.33 -3.84
CA ILE A 102 -4.09 -11.20 -3.47
C ILE A 102 -5.18 -10.32 -2.85
N LEU A 103 -6.36 -10.34 -3.44
CA LEU A 103 -7.56 -9.73 -2.88
C LEU A 103 -8.37 -10.84 -2.20
N MET A 104 -8.69 -10.70 -0.93
CA MET A 104 -9.52 -11.66 -0.20
C MET A 104 -10.83 -11.01 0.23
N HIS A 105 -11.94 -11.65 -0.14
CA HIS A 105 -13.28 -11.19 0.20
C HIS A 105 -13.71 -11.74 1.56
N PRO A 106 -13.88 -10.89 2.57
CA PRO A 106 -14.33 -11.35 3.89
C PRO A 106 -15.77 -11.87 3.84
N LEU A 107 -16.08 -12.85 4.71
CA LEU A 107 -17.46 -13.34 4.88
C LEU A 107 -18.40 -12.24 5.34
N ASN A 108 -17.89 -11.30 6.11
CA ASN A 108 -18.66 -10.14 6.56
C ASN A 108 -18.59 -9.02 5.52
N SER A 109 -19.68 -8.76 4.83
CA SER A 109 -19.79 -7.75 3.76
C SER A 109 -19.53 -6.31 4.22
N TYR A 110 -19.50 -6.04 5.52
CA TYR A 110 -19.16 -4.72 6.06
C TYR A 110 -17.66 -4.48 6.21
N LEU A 111 -16.83 -5.52 6.09
CA LEU A 111 -15.39 -5.40 6.14
C LEU A 111 -14.84 -5.11 4.73
N PRO A 112 -13.82 -4.27 4.62
CA PRO A 112 -13.15 -4.03 3.36
C PRO A 112 -12.41 -5.28 2.87
N LEU A 113 -12.12 -5.33 1.57
CA LEU A 113 -11.25 -6.34 0.99
C LEU A 113 -9.88 -6.34 1.68
N THR A 114 -9.38 -7.52 1.98
CA THR A 114 -8.01 -7.66 2.47
C THR A 114 -7.07 -7.78 1.28
N ILE A 115 -6.08 -6.91 1.21
CA ILE A 115 -5.10 -6.85 0.13
C ILE A 115 -3.75 -7.31 0.66
N ILE A 116 -3.18 -8.34 0.04
CA ILE A 116 -1.87 -8.87 0.39
C ILE A 116 -0.98 -8.82 -0.85
N PRO A 117 0.12 -8.06 -0.81
CA PRO A 117 1.02 -7.95 -1.94
C PRO A 117 1.81 -9.23 -2.16
N ILE A 118 2.05 -9.59 -3.42
CA ILE A 118 2.90 -10.71 -3.83
C ILE A 118 4.20 -10.14 -4.39
N ASN A 119 5.32 -10.74 -4.01
CA ASN A 119 6.61 -10.41 -4.60
C ASN A 119 6.69 -10.98 -6.04
N GLU A 120 7.30 -10.23 -6.95
CA GLU A 120 7.51 -10.63 -8.36
C GLU A 120 8.37 -11.91 -8.51
N GLU A 121 9.14 -12.27 -7.48
CA GLU A 121 9.96 -13.47 -7.46
C GLU A 121 9.16 -14.77 -7.22
N VAL A 122 7.90 -14.65 -6.78
CA VAL A 122 7.04 -15.78 -6.45
C VAL A 122 6.21 -16.18 -7.67
N ASP A 123 6.16 -17.48 -7.98
CA ASP A 123 5.30 -17.98 -9.05
C ASP A 123 3.82 -17.83 -8.65
N LEU A 124 3.09 -17.06 -9.46
CA LEU A 124 1.66 -16.82 -9.23
C LEU A 124 0.81 -18.08 -9.35
N ASN A 125 1.24 -19.05 -10.15
CA ASN A 125 0.52 -20.31 -10.30
C ASN A 125 0.61 -21.12 -9.02
N ASP A 126 1.78 -21.17 -8.38
CA ASP A 126 1.95 -21.84 -7.10
C ASP A 126 1.09 -21.21 -6.00
N VAL A 127 1.03 -19.88 -5.96
CA VAL A 127 0.16 -19.16 -5.02
C VAL A 127 -1.31 -19.47 -5.28
N ARG A 128 -1.74 -19.44 -6.54
CA ARG A 128 -3.11 -19.73 -6.94
C ARG A 128 -3.51 -21.16 -6.58
N ASP A 129 -2.69 -22.12 -6.90
CA ASP A 129 -2.96 -23.55 -6.63
C ASP A 129 -3.13 -23.81 -5.12
N ILE A 130 -2.28 -23.21 -4.30
CA ILE A 130 -2.39 -23.31 -2.84
C ILE A 130 -3.67 -22.63 -2.33
N LEU A 131 -4.01 -21.45 -2.84
CA LEU A 131 -5.21 -20.74 -2.40
C LEU A 131 -6.50 -21.46 -2.79
N LEU A 132 -6.52 -22.13 -3.94
CA LEU A 132 -7.67 -22.94 -4.41
C LEU A 132 -7.97 -24.14 -3.50
N GLU A 133 -7.01 -24.61 -2.71
CA GLU A 133 -7.26 -25.66 -1.71
C GLU A 133 -8.13 -25.17 -0.54
N PHE A 134 -8.16 -23.86 -0.28
CA PHE A 134 -8.83 -23.28 0.89
C PHE A 134 -10.00 -22.35 0.55
N LEU A 135 -9.95 -21.66 -0.59
CA LEU A 135 -10.91 -20.65 -0.99
C LEU A 135 -11.31 -20.81 -2.47
N GLU A 136 -12.50 -20.33 -2.81
CA GLU A 136 -12.93 -20.24 -4.19
C GLU A 136 -12.34 -19.00 -4.88
N GLU A 137 -11.94 -19.14 -6.14
CA GLU A 137 -11.48 -18.01 -6.95
C GLU A 137 -12.71 -17.30 -7.55
N GLU A 138 -12.88 -16.02 -7.22
CA GLU A 138 -13.97 -15.17 -7.72
C GLU A 138 -13.39 -13.82 -8.14
N PHE A 139 -13.76 -13.35 -9.33
CA PHE A 139 -13.29 -12.04 -9.79
C PHE A 139 -13.76 -10.93 -8.84
N LEU A 140 -12.78 -10.24 -8.23
CA LEU A 140 -13.00 -9.15 -7.29
C LEU A 140 -12.42 -7.86 -7.87
N GLU A 141 -13.27 -6.85 -8.06
CA GLU A 141 -12.79 -5.49 -8.34
C GLU A 141 -12.71 -4.70 -7.04
N GLU A 142 -11.58 -4.01 -6.85
CA GLU A 142 -11.51 -2.96 -5.83
C GLU A 142 -12.60 -1.92 -6.09
N SER A 143 -13.32 -1.55 -5.05
CA SER A 143 -14.35 -0.50 -5.13
C SER A 143 -13.76 0.75 -5.77
N PHE A 144 -14.46 1.33 -6.76
CA PHE A 144 -14.06 2.57 -7.45
C PHE A 144 -13.63 3.69 -6.51
N VAL A 145 -14.18 3.71 -5.29
CA VAL A 145 -13.84 4.68 -4.25
C VAL A 145 -12.39 4.55 -3.80
N HIS A 146 -11.88 3.31 -3.65
CA HIS A 146 -10.47 3.09 -3.26
C HIS A 146 -9.51 3.49 -4.38
N LYS A 147 -9.79 3.08 -5.62
CA LYS A 147 -9.00 3.49 -6.80
C LYS A 147 -8.97 5.01 -6.98
N TRP A 148 -10.06 5.69 -6.62
CA TRP A 148 -10.15 7.15 -6.73
C TRP A 148 -9.32 7.85 -5.64
N PHE A 149 -9.36 7.35 -4.40
CA PHE A 149 -8.54 7.86 -3.30
C PHE A 149 -7.05 7.63 -3.54
N ASP A 150 -6.65 6.45 -3.99
CA ASP A 150 -5.25 6.15 -4.31
C ASP A 150 -4.73 7.04 -5.45
N LYS A 151 -5.56 7.31 -6.46
CA LYS A 151 -5.22 8.19 -7.57
C LYS A 151 -5.06 9.66 -7.14
N ILE A 152 -5.79 10.11 -6.13
CA ILE A 152 -5.67 11.47 -5.57
C ILE A 152 -4.45 11.57 -4.67
N LEU A 153 -4.18 10.56 -3.84
CA LEU A 153 -3.04 10.54 -2.91
C LEU A 153 -1.71 10.24 -3.60
N ALA A 154 -1.73 9.56 -4.74
CA ALA A 154 -0.53 9.26 -5.55
C ALA A 154 -0.12 10.43 -6.48
N ARG A 155 -0.90 11.51 -6.50
CA ARG A 155 -0.52 12.77 -7.17
C ARG A 155 0.16 13.71 -6.15
#